data_acd94ed5a0462de4a269844005f69d35
#
_entry.id   acd94ed5a0462de4a269844005f69d35
#
_cell.length_a   1.000
_cell.length_b   1.000
_cell.length_c   1.000
_cell.angle_alpha   90.00
_cell.angle_beta   90.00
_cell.angle_gamma   90.00
#
_symmetry.space_group_name_H-M   'P 1'
#
loop_
_entity.id
_entity.type
_entity.pdbx_description
1 polymer ?
#
loop_
_entity_poly.entity_id
_entity_poly.type
_entity_poly.pdbx_seq_one_letter_code
_entity_poly.pdbx_strand_id
1 'polypeptide(L)'
;MSGLGDLMGMMRDFGAMRKRIGEIQEELERQRVEGEAGGGMVRAVVNGRQELLELKIDPAAAGPDDVALLEEMVKGAVGQAMAKARDLQREAMSKLLGGLPLPPGLLEMFG
;
A
#
# COMPACT_ATOMS: atom_id res chain seq x y z
N MET A 1 41.79 5.34 -16.03
CA MET A 1 41.15 5.53 -14.74
C MET A 1 39.66 5.65 -14.88
N SER A 2 39.00 4.75 -14.21
CA SER A 2 37.57 4.58 -14.36
C SER A 2 36.71 5.38 -13.35
N GLY A 3 37.34 6.11 -12.41
CA GLY A 3 36.64 6.77 -11.32
C GLY A 3 35.50 7.70 -11.74
N LEU A 4 35.73 8.57 -12.71
CA LEU A 4 34.69 9.49 -13.19
C LEU A 4 33.64 8.75 -14.00
N GLY A 5 34.04 7.80 -14.84
CA GLY A 5 33.12 6.97 -15.60
C GLY A 5 32.22 6.12 -14.70
N ASP A 6 32.80 5.55 -13.62
CA ASP A 6 32.06 4.77 -12.66
C ASP A 6 31.03 5.64 -11.93
N LEU A 7 31.43 6.86 -11.54
CA LEU A 7 30.53 7.79 -10.87
C LEU A 7 29.37 8.19 -11.78
N MET A 8 29.66 8.48 -13.05
CA MET A 8 28.61 8.82 -14.02
C MET A 8 27.67 7.63 -14.29
N GLY A 9 28.22 6.41 -14.30
CA GLY A 9 27.41 5.19 -14.42
C GLY A 9 26.48 5.00 -13.24
N MET A 10 27.01 5.21 -12.03
CA MET A 10 26.21 5.15 -10.81
C MET A 10 25.08 6.18 -10.81
N MET A 11 25.38 7.42 -11.23
CA MET A 11 24.37 8.48 -11.32
C MET A 11 23.28 8.13 -12.32
N ARG A 12 23.66 7.50 -13.43
CA ARG A 12 22.69 7.04 -14.43
C ARG A 12 21.80 5.94 -13.87
N ASP A 13 22.40 5.00 -13.13
CA ASP A 13 21.68 3.90 -12.52
C ASP A 13 20.71 4.40 -11.43
N PHE A 14 21.13 5.40 -10.65
CA PHE A 14 20.25 6.03 -9.67
C PHE A 14 19.09 6.75 -10.35
N GLY A 15 19.34 7.40 -11.47
CA GLY A 15 18.30 8.07 -12.25
C GLY A 15 17.27 7.08 -12.78
N ALA A 16 17.73 5.96 -13.32
CA ALA A 16 16.86 4.89 -13.80
C ALA A 16 16.04 4.28 -12.66
N MET A 17 16.68 4.04 -11.52
CA MET A 17 16.01 3.51 -10.33
C MET A 17 14.93 4.47 -9.83
N ARG A 18 15.23 5.77 -9.77
CA ARG A 18 14.29 6.79 -9.34
C ARG A 18 13.06 6.84 -10.25
N LYS A 19 13.28 6.76 -11.55
CA LYS A 19 12.21 6.73 -12.53
C LYS A 19 11.32 5.51 -12.32
N ARG A 20 11.92 4.36 -12.10
CA ARG A 20 11.19 3.12 -11.87
C ARG A 20 10.37 3.17 -10.59
N ILE A 21 10.92 3.72 -9.52
CA ILE A 21 10.18 3.93 -8.27
C ILE A 21 8.98 4.83 -8.51
N GLY A 22 9.14 5.91 -9.28
CA GLY A 22 8.05 6.80 -9.64
C GLY A 22 6.93 6.09 -10.39
N GLU A 23 7.29 5.25 -11.36
CA GLU A 23 6.32 4.46 -12.12
C GLU A 23 5.56 3.48 -11.22
N ILE A 24 6.26 2.84 -10.29
CA ILE A 24 5.65 1.92 -9.32
C ILE A 24 4.68 2.67 -8.41
N GLN A 25 5.05 3.86 -7.94
CA GLN A 25 4.18 4.67 -7.10
C GLN A 25 2.90 5.08 -7.84
N GLU A 26 3.02 5.45 -9.12
CA GLU A 26 1.87 5.78 -9.94
C GLU A 26 0.95 4.57 -10.15
N GLU A 27 1.53 3.40 -10.36
CA GLU A 27 0.79 2.16 -10.52
C GLU A 27 0.05 1.79 -9.23
N LEU A 28 0.73 1.90 -8.08
CA LEU A 28 0.13 1.65 -6.78
C LEU A 28 -1.03 2.59 -6.50
N GLU A 29 -0.90 3.85 -6.91
CA GLU A 29 -1.97 4.84 -6.73
C GLU A 29 -3.24 4.44 -7.49
N ARG A 30 -3.11 3.76 -8.62
CA ARG A 30 -4.24 3.31 -9.42
C ARG A 30 -4.85 2.00 -8.96
N GLN A 31 -4.14 1.23 -8.15
CA GLN A 31 -4.65 -0.05 -7.65
C GLN A 31 -5.64 0.16 -6.51
N ARG A 32 -6.57 -0.77 -6.38
CA ARG A 32 -7.59 -0.71 -5.35
C ARG A 32 -7.70 -2.05 -4.64
N VAL A 33 -7.78 -1.98 -3.32
CA VAL A 33 -8.05 -3.14 -2.46
C VAL A 33 -9.16 -2.78 -1.50
N GLU A 34 -9.90 -3.80 -1.08
CA GLU A 34 -11.04 -3.61 -0.21
C GLU A 34 -10.89 -4.36 1.10
N GLY A 35 -11.47 -3.77 2.14
CA GLY A 35 -11.68 -4.42 3.41
C GLY A 35 -13.13 -4.31 3.79
N GLU A 36 -13.63 -5.26 4.55
CA GLU A 36 -15.02 -5.24 5.01
C GLU A 36 -15.16 -5.79 6.40
N ALA A 37 -16.25 -5.44 7.05
CA ALA A 37 -16.61 -5.91 8.37
C ALA A 37 -18.12 -6.01 8.47
N GLY A 38 -18.59 -6.80 9.45
CA GLY A 38 -20.01 -6.96 9.69
C GLY A 38 -20.77 -7.60 8.52
N GLY A 39 -20.17 -8.59 7.86
CA GLY A 39 -20.80 -9.24 6.72
C GLY A 39 -20.96 -8.33 5.51
N GLY A 40 -20.09 -7.35 5.37
CA GLY A 40 -20.12 -6.40 4.27
C GLY A 40 -20.93 -5.14 4.55
N MET A 41 -21.42 -4.96 5.78
CA MET A 41 -22.15 -3.74 6.16
C MET A 41 -21.26 -2.51 6.14
N VAL A 42 -19.96 -2.68 6.40
CA VAL A 42 -18.97 -1.63 6.27
C VAL A 42 -17.91 -2.09 5.30
N ARG A 43 -17.61 -1.25 4.31
CA ARG A 43 -16.59 -1.51 3.29
C ARG A 43 -15.68 -0.32 3.16
N ALA A 44 -14.38 -0.60 3.08
CA ALA A 44 -13.36 0.42 2.86
C ALA A 44 -12.60 0.08 1.57
N VAL A 45 -12.33 1.10 0.76
CA VAL A 45 -11.52 0.96 -0.45
C VAL A 45 -10.29 1.83 -0.28
N VAL A 46 -9.13 1.23 -0.50
CA VAL A 46 -7.82 1.85 -0.32
C VAL A 46 -7.02 1.61 -1.59
N ASN A 47 -6.18 2.56 -1.97
CA ASN A 47 -5.26 2.30 -3.08
C ASN A 47 -3.96 1.67 -2.57
N GLY A 48 -3.06 1.32 -3.49
CA GLY A 48 -1.80 0.68 -3.14
C GLY A 48 -0.85 1.56 -2.32
N ARG A 49 -1.12 2.86 -2.24
CA ARG A 49 -0.34 3.80 -1.42
C ARG A 49 -0.93 3.99 -0.02
N GLN A 50 -1.87 3.14 0.35
CA GLN A 50 -2.57 3.20 1.65
C GLN A 50 -3.41 4.47 1.83
N GLU A 51 -3.93 5.02 0.75
CA GLU A 51 -4.84 6.15 0.82
C GLU A 51 -6.28 5.64 0.84
N LEU A 52 -7.05 6.05 1.82
CA LEU A 52 -8.47 5.68 1.92
C LEU A 52 -9.26 6.48 0.89
N LEU A 53 -9.83 5.79 -0.08
CA LEU A 53 -10.56 6.42 -1.19
C LEU A 53 -12.06 6.44 -0.95
N GLU A 54 -12.59 5.40 -0.30
CA GLU A 54 -14.02 5.25 -0.14
C GLU A 54 -14.32 4.48 1.15
N LEU A 55 -15.35 4.92 1.83
CA LEU A 55 -15.88 4.23 3.00
C LEU A 55 -17.40 4.17 2.84
N LYS A 56 -17.93 2.96 2.80
CA LYS A 56 -19.37 2.73 2.68
C LYS A 56 -19.90 2.06 3.93
N ILE A 57 -20.97 2.60 4.46
CA ILE A 57 -21.63 2.09 5.65
C ILE A 57 -23.09 1.85 5.29
N ASP A 58 -23.55 0.61 5.49
CA ASP A 58 -24.96 0.28 5.33
C ASP A 58 -25.74 1.03 6.43
N PRO A 59 -26.81 1.76 6.09
CA PRO A 59 -27.60 2.49 7.09
C PRO A 59 -28.11 1.60 8.23
N ALA A 60 -28.33 0.32 7.99
CA ALA A 60 -28.77 -0.63 9.01
C ALA A 60 -27.72 -0.79 10.14
N ALA A 61 -26.44 -0.49 9.86
CA ALA A 61 -25.37 -0.56 10.86
C ALA A 61 -25.21 0.74 11.65
N ALA A 62 -25.91 1.81 11.27
CA ALA A 62 -25.73 3.16 11.82
C ALA A 62 -26.84 3.58 12.78
N GLY A 63 -27.45 2.63 13.47
CA GLY A 63 -28.46 2.94 14.47
C GLY A 63 -27.87 3.67 15.68
N PRO A 64 -28.68 4.47 16.40
CA PRO A 64 -28.17 5.29 17.52
C PRO A 64 -27.58 4.46 18.66
N ASP A 65 -28.02 3.21 18.83
CA ASP A 65 -27.52 2.33 19.88
C ASP A 65 -26.31 1.51 19.43
N ASP A 66 -25.92 1.62 18.14
CA ASP A 66 -24.89 0.78 17.53
C ASP A 66 -23.59 1.53 17.24
N VAL A 67 -23.44 2.74 17.77
CA VAL A 67 -22.28 3.60 17.44
C VAL A 67 -20.95 2.91 17.79
N ALA A 68 -20.85 2.31 18.99
CA ALA A 68 -19.63 1.65 19.42
C ALA A 68 -19.29 0.46 18.51
N LEU A 69 -20.29 -0.31 18.11
CA LEU A 69 -20.12 -1.42 17.19
C LEU A 69 -19.70 -0.93 15.80
N LEU A 70 -20.32 0.16 15.33
CA LEU A 70 -19.98 0.77 14.05
C LEU A 70 -18.51 1.23 14.02
N GLU A 71 -18.05 1.84 15.11
CA GLU A 71 -16.65 2.27 15.21
C GLU A 71 -15.70 1.10 15.07
N GLU A 72 -15.99 -0.03 15.72
CA GLU A 72 -15.18 -1.23 15.62
C GLU A 72 -15.22 -1.82 14.21
N MET A 73 -16.38 -1.83 13.55
CA MET A 73 -16.51 -2.31 12.19
C MET A 73 -15.72 -1.44 11.19
N VAL A 74 -15.80 -0.12 11.33
CA VAL A 74 -15.03 0.81 10.49
C VAL A 74 -13.53 0.56 10.66
N LYS A 75 -13.08 0.46 11.90
CA LYS A 75 -11.69 0.16 12.22
C LYS A 75 -11.24 -1.16 11.58
N GLY A 76 -12.06 -2.19 11.69
CA GLY A 76 -11.77 -3.50 11.10
C GLY A 76 -11.69 -3.47 9.59
N ALA A 77 -12.65 -2.85 8.92
CA ALA A 77 -12.69 -2.74 7.46
C ALA A 77 -11.49 -1.95 6.92
N VAL A 78 -11.22 -0.80 7.52
CA VAL A 78 -10.08 0.04 7.12
C VAL A 78 -8.76 -0.68 7.38
N GLY A 79 -8.61 -1.31 8.54
CA GLY A 79 -7.41 -2.06 8.88
C GLY A 79 -7.13 -3.20 7.91
N GLN A 80 -8.17 -3.93 7.51
CA GLN A 80 -8.05 -5.02 6.54
C GLN A 80 -7.61 -4.48 5.16
N ALA A 81 -8.22 -3.40 4.70
CA ALA A 81 -7.85 -2.78 3.43
C ALA A 81 -6.40 -2.26 3.45
N MET A 82 -6.00 -1.62 4.56
CA MET A 82 -4.63 -1.11 4.72
C MET A 82 -3.60 -2.25 4.72
N ALA A 83 -3.91 -3.39 5.33
CA ALA A 83 -3.03 -4.55 5.31
C ALA A 83 -2.83 -5.07 3.89
N LYS A 84 -3.89 -5.14 3.10
CA LYS A 84 -3.80 -5.55 1.69
C LYS A 84 -2.96 -4.56 0.88
N ALA A 85 -3.10 -3.27 1.14
CA ALA A 85 -2.30 -2.25 0.47
C ALA A 85 -0.80 -2.38 0.81
N ARG A 86 -0.48 -2.68 2.06
CA ARG A 86 0.91 -2.95 2.46
C ARG A 86 1.50 -4.14 1.71
N ASP A 87 0.70 -5.19 1.51
CA ASP A 87 1.14 -6.37 0.75
C ASP A 87 1.45 -5.99 -0.70
N LEU A 88 0.63 -5.14 -1.31
CA LEU A 88 0.89 -4.64 -2.66
C LEU A 88 2.21 -3.87 -2.73
N GLN A 89 2.49 -3.04 -1.73
CA GLN A 89 3.73 -2.27 -1.66
C GLN A 89 4.95 -3.18 -1.53
N ARG A 90 4.88 -4.20 -0.69
CA ARG A 90 5.95 -5.18 -0.52
C ARG A 90 6.22 -5.92 -1.81
N GLU A 91 5.16 -6.34 -2.49
CA GLU A 91 5.25 -7.06 -3.75
C GLU A 91 5.90 -6.20 -4.84
N ALA A 92 5.49 -4.94 -4.93
CA ALA A 92 6.04 -3.99 -5.88
C ALA A 92 7.53 -3.75 -5.62
N MET A 93 7.91 -3.60 -4.35
CA MET A 93 9.31 -3.40 -3.96
C MET A 93 10.15 -4.65 -4.27
N SER A 94 9.60 -5.83 -4.01
CA SER A 94 10.25 -7.09 -4.32
C SER A 94 10.55 -7.22 -5.82
N LYS A 95 9.60 -6.84 -6.66
CA LYS A 95 9.79 -6.85 -8.12
C LYS A 95 10.84 -5.84 -8.55
N LEU A 96 10.85 -4.66 -7.95
CA LEU A 96 11.84 -3.62 -8.24
C LEU A 96 13.25 -4.12 -7.98
N LEU A 97 13.44 -4.88 -6.90
CA LEU A 97 14.75 -5.39 -6.50
C LEU A 97 15.10 -6.71 -7.20
N GLY A 98 14.32 -7.09 -8.24
CA GLY A 98 14.61 -8.27 -9.05
C GLY A 98 14.46 -9.59 -8.31
N GLY A 99 13.66 -9.60 -7.24
CA GLY A 99 13.46 -10.80 -6.44
C GLY A 99 14.63 -11.17 -5.56
N LEU A 100 15.57 -10.25 -5.33
CA LEU A 100 16.69 -10.51 -4.42
C LEU A 100 16.17 -10.81 -3.02
N PRO A 101 16.71 -11.86 -2.35
CA PRO A 101 16.31 -12.14 -0.98
C PRO A 101 16.78 -11.02 -0.05
N LEU A 102 15.85 -10.32 0.53
CA LEU A 102 16.15 -9.26 1.49
C LEU A 102 15.87 -9.74 2.91
N PRO A 103 16.66 -9.29 3.90
CA PRO A 103 16.33 -9.55 5.28
C PRO A 103 14.93 -8.99 5.60
N PRO A 104 14.11 -9.70 6.39
CA PRO A 104 12.76 -9.23 6.70
C PRO A 104 12.69 -7.82 7.28
N GLY A 105 13.66 -7.45 8.11
CA GLY A 105 13.72 -6.11 8.69
C GLY A 105 13.95 -5.01 7.66
N LEU A 106 14.63 -5.32 6.57
CA LEU A 106 14.88 -4.35 5.52
C LEU A 106 13.61 -4.00 4.75
N LEU A 107 12.76 -5.01 4.48
CA LEU A 107 11.48 -4.78 3.81
C LEU A 107 10.53 -3.95 4.68
N GLU A 108 10.56 -4.14 5.98
CA GLU A 108 9.74 -3.36 6.90
C GLU A 108 10.10 -1.89 6.94
N MET A 109 11.34 -1.55 6.63
CA MET A 109 11.77 -0.14 6.54
C MET A 109 11.09 0.61 5.41
N PHE A 110 10.58 -0.09 4.39
CA PHE A 110 9.90 0.50 3.24
C PHE A 110 8.37 0.46 3.35
N GLY A 111 7.87 -0.27 4.29
CA GLY A 111 6.44 -0.38 4.55
C GLY A 111 6.01 0.48 5.71
#